data_602144b2b0094661c4d7f816c47e2925
#
_entry.id   602144b2b0094661c4d7f816c47e2925
#
_cell.length_a   1.000
_cell.length_b   1.000
_cell.length_c   1.000
_cell.angle_alpha   90.00
_cell.angle_beta   90.00
_cell.angle_gamma   90.00
#
_symmetry.space_group_name_H-M   'P 1'
#
loop_
_entity.id
_entity.type
_entity.pdbx_description
1 polymer ?
#
loop_
_entity_poly.entity_id
_entity_poly.type
_entity_poly.pdbx_seq_one_letter_code
_entity_poly.pdbx_strand_id
1 'polypeptide(L)'
;MSLTLTPGSEESERLELLTVLIEDYENSNYAIAPVDPIEAIKFRMEEKGLRQVDLAPYFGTKSRVSEVLSGKRPLTVAMIKALSVGLGIAPQTLLGLEGDAEYTAARATENVVNWSKFPIKEMISRGWIDSIVSKTKSSAEEQVKIFIEQLSGKTTTTAFKRTLSGDAYSPATQYKLYAWIARVIQRSREKKTMITYQNDFINKEFLRELAQLSWSEYGPLLAVEFLEKHGINVVIEPALTGTSVDGAALKDNDGQPIIALSLRLDRLDNFWFTLLHEVVHVWKHIDLNNTFVDDLEISRDSKDKIEAEANRIARDTLIPRVVWKRSDAYLNPTTASIDKLSRELKIHPAIIAGRIRRESGKYNQFSDLVGQGDVRKHFPNQNW
;
A
#
# COMPACT_ATOMS: atom_id res chain seq x y z
N MET A 1 -37.37 10.32 -29.41
CA MET A 1 -37.40 8.94 -28.92
C MET A 1 -36.14 8.74 -28.10
N SER A 2 -36.28 8.65 -26.79
CA SER A 2 -35.15 8.38 -25.91
C SER A 2 -34.95 6.86 -25.90
N LEU A 3 -33.85 6.38 -26.47
CA LEU A 3 -33.42 4.99 -26.38
C LEU A 3 -32.89 4.77 -24.97
N THR A 4 -33.63 4.08 -24.13
CA THR A 4 -33.15 3.58 -22.84
C THR A 4 -32.31 2.31 -23.12
N LEU A 5 -31.00 2.46 -23.10
CA LEU A 5 -30.06 1.34 -23.23
C LEU A 5 -30.07 0.53 -21.92
N THR A 6 -30.20 -0.78 -22.05
CA THR A 6 -30.10 -1.69 -20.90
C THR A 6 -28.63 -1.98 -20.62
N PRO A 7 -28.11 -1.75 -19.41
CA PRO A 7 -26.72 -2.10 -19.06
C PRO A 7 -26.42 -3.57 -19.37
N GLY A 8 -25.33 -3.87 -20.10
CA GLY A 8 -24.94 -5.21 -20.50
C GLY A 8 -25.60 -5.73 -21.77
N SER A 9 -26.35 -4.90 -22.54
CA SER A 9 -26.79 -5.24 -23.88
C SER A 9 -25.68 -4.99 -24.90
N GLU A 10 -25.73 -5.68 -26.03
CA GLU A 10 -24.75 -5.51 -27.15
C GLU A 10 -24.66 -4.06 -27.61
N GLU A 11 -25.79 -3.35 -27.61
CA GLU A 11 -25.84 -1.91 -27.94
C GLU A 11 -25.15 -1.04 -26.87
N SER A 12 -25.26 -1.42 -25.59
CA SER A 12 -24.58 -0.72 -24.48
C SER A 12 -23.07 -0.91 -24.56
N GLU A 13 -22.60 -2.13 -24.77
CA GLU A 13 -21.17 -2.45 -24.93
C GLU A 13 -20.58 -1.77 -26.16
N ARG A 14 -21.34 -1.72 -27.26
CA ARG A 14 -20.93 -1.03 -28.48
C ARG A 14 -20.83 0.49 -28.29
N LEU A 15 -21.75 1.07 -27.52
CA LEU A 15 -21.72 2.50 -27.19
C LEU A 15 -20.50 2.82 -26.30
N GLU A 16 -20.23 1.99 -25.28
CA GLU A 16 -19.05 2.14 -24.42
C GLU A 16 -17.75 2.09 -25.24
N LEU A 17 -17.64 1.09 -26.14
CA LEU A 17 -16.46 0.98 -27.01
C LEU A 17 -16.31 2.20 -27.93
N LEU A 18 -17.41 2.68 -28.52
CA LEU A 18 -17.38 3.88 -29.37
C LEU A 18 -17.03 5.13 -28.57
N THR A 19 -17.51 5.26 -27.34
CA THR A 19 -17.17 6.37 -26.44
C THR A 19 -15.68 6.38 -26.17
N VAL A 20 -15.09 5.25 -25.76
CA VAL A 20 -13.65 5.13 -25.53
C VAL A 20 -12.82 5.45 -26.76
N LEU A 21 -13.24 4.98 -27.94
CA LEU A 21 -12.53 5.27 -29.20
C LEU A 21 -12.61 6.75 -29.60
N ILE A 22 -13.76 7.39 -29.37
CA ILE A 22 -13.94 8.82 -29.63
C ILE A 22 -13.11 9.64 -28.64
N GLU A 23 -13.15 9.32 -27.34
CA GLU A 23 -12.33 9.97 -26.33
C GLU A 23 -10.82 9.84 -26.63
N ASP A 24 -10.36 8.65 -27.02
CA ASP A 24 -8.96 8.42 -27.39
C ASP A 24 -8.58 9.23 -28.66
N TYR A 25 -9.47 9.29 -29.65
CA TYR A 25 -9.25 10.10 -30.87
C TYR A 25 -9.24 11.60 -30.58
N GLU A 26 -10.18 12.09 -29.75
CA GLU A 26 -10.26 13.51 -29.38
C GLU A 26 -9.03 13.92 -28.54
N ASN A 27 -8.64 13.10 -27.57
CA ASN A 27 -7.44 13.34 -26.76
C ASN A 27 -6.16 13.32 -27.59
N SER A 28 -6.10 12.49 -28.63
CA SER A 28 -4.92 12.39 -29.50
C SER A 28 -4.82 13.50 -30.53
N ASN A 29 -5.95 14.05 -30.98
CA ASN A 29 -5.98 15.00 -32.11
C ASN A 29 -6.46 16.41 -31.74
N TYR A 30 -7.20 16.56 -30.62
CA TYR A 30 -7.82 17.81 -30.20
C TYR A 30 -7.59 18.08 -28.71
N ALA A 31 -6.35 17.90 -28.24
CA ALA A 31 -5.99 18.18 -26.86
C ALA A 31 -6.38 19.63 -26.49
N ILE A 32 -7.35 19.79 -25.59
CA ILE A 32 -7.72 21.10 -25.05
C ILE A 32 -6.61 21.49 -24.07
N ALA A 33 -5.92 22.59 -24.37
CA ALA A 33 -4.88 23.11 -23.47
C ALA A 33 -5.49 23.43 -22.09
N PRO A 34 -4.80 23.10 -20.99
CA PRO A 34 -5.26 23.44 -19.65
C PRO A 34 -5.43 24.95 -19.50
N VAL A 35 -6.51 25.35 -18.83
CA VAL A 35 -6.77 26.77 -18.58
C VAL A 35 -5.74 27.30 -17.58
N ASP A 36 -5.00 28.33 -17.96
CA ASP A 36 -4.07 28.99 -17.03
C ASP A 36 -4.83 29.49 -15.79
N PRO A 37 -4.35 29.20 -14.57
CA PRO A 37 -5.01 29.64 -13.33
C PRO A 37 -5.31 31.13 -13.27
N ILE A 38 -4.43 31.96 -13.81
CA ILE A 38 -4.58 33.43 -13.84
C ILE A 38 -5.68 33.82 -14.85
N GLU A 39 -5.74 33.16 -16.00
CA GLU A 39 -6.79 33.38 -16.99
C GLU A 39 -8.16 32.92 -16.44
N ALA A 40 -8.24 31.82 -15.72
CA ALA A 40 -9.45 31.38 -15.04
C ALA A 40 -9.96 32.42 -14.01
N ILE A 41 -9.05 33.02 -13.24
CA ILE A 41 -9.39 34.11 -12.31
C ILE A 41 -9.89 35.31 -13.05
N LYS A 42 -9.21 35.76 -14.14
CA LYS A 42 -9.61 36.89 -14.94
C LYS A 42 -10.97 36.66 -15.60
N PHE A 43 -11.22 35.48 -16.13
CA PHE A 43 -12.51 35.11 -16.71
C PHE A 43 -13.64 35.22 -15.68
N ARG A 44 -13.44 34.70 -14.45
CA ARG A 44 -14.43 34.85 -13.36
C ARG A 44 -14.63 36.30 -12.92
N MET A 45 -13.57 37.11 -12.95
CA MET A 45 -13.69 38.56 -12.70
C MET A 45 -14.58 39.23 -13.71
N GLU A 46 -14.39 38.94 -15.01
CA GLU A 46 -15.17 39.50 -16.10
C GLU A 46 -16.65 39.06 -16.01
N GLU A 47 -16.90 37.77 -15.84
CA GLU A 47 -18.24 37.20 -15.69
C GLU A 47 -19.03 37.84 -14.53
N LYS A 48 -18.35 38.10 -13.40
CA LYS A 48 -18.98 38.70 -12.20
C LYS A 48 -18.83 40.21 -12.12
N GLY A 49 -18.25 40.87 -13.13
CA GLY A 49 -18.01 42.31 -13.13
C GLY A 49 -17.10 42.83 -12.02
N LEU A 50 -16.14 42.00 -11.55
CA LEU A 50 -15.25 42.33 -10.47
C LEU A 50 -13.99 43.03 -10.94
N ARG A 51 -13.56 44.04 -10.18
CA ARG A 51 -12.29 44.73 -10.39
C ARG A 51 -11.21 44.11 -9.52
N GLN A 52 -9.95 44.35 -9.85
CA GLN A 52 -8.82 43.82 -9.04
C GLN A 52 -8.90 44.18 -7.55
N VAL A 53 -9.48 45.33 -7.21
CA VAL A 53 -9.66 45.76 -5.83
C VAL A 53 -10.63 44.85 -5.07
N ASP A 54 -11.61 44.27 -5.76
CA ASP A 54 -12.66 43.44 -5.19
C ASP A 54 -12.12 42.01 -4.84
N LEU A 55 -10.95 41.66 -5.37
CA LEU A 55 -10.25 40.42 -5.04
C LEU A 55 -9.40 40.49 -3.76
N ALA A 56 -9.21 41.68 -3.18
CA ALA A 56 -8.38 41.85 -1.98
C ALA A 56 -8.75 40.90 -0.82
N PRO A 57 -10.04 40.57 -0.54
CA PRO A 57 -10.41 39.62 0.49
C PRO A 57 -9.86 38.21 0.29
N TYR A 58 -9.68 37.78 -0.98
CA TYR A 58 -9.19 36.42 -1.31
C TYR A 58 -7.67 36.34 -1.28
N PHE A 59 -6.96 37.47 -1.47
CA PHE A 59 -5.50 37.56 -1.54
C PHE A 59 -4.86 38.17 -0.30
N GLY A 60 -5.68 38.82 0.54
CA GLY A 60 -5.27 39.52 1.77
C GLY A 60 -4.90 40.98 1.50
N THR A 61 -4.24 41.37 0.41
CA THR A 61 -3.88 42.77 0.08
C THR A 61 -3.99 43.06 -1.41
N LYS A 62 -4.23 44.32 -1.77
CA LYS A 62 -4.27 44.79 -3.17
C LYS A 62 -2.95 44.54 -3.92
N SER A 63 -1.82 44.66 -3.24
CA SER A 63 -0.50 44.42 -3.82
C SER A 63 -0.35 42.93 -4.24
N ARG A 64 -0.78 42.02 -3.38
CA ARG A 64 -0.75 40.58 -3.70
C ARG A 64 -1.66 40.21 -4.87
N VAL A 65 -2.82 40.84 -5.01
CA VAL A 65 -3.69 40.66 -6.18
C VAL A 65 -2.93 40.99 -7.46
N SER A 66 -2.28 42.17 -7.51
CA SER A 66 -1.52 42.60 -8.65
C SER A 66 -0.32 41.72 -8.97
N GLU A 67 0.40 41.28 -7.93
CA GLU A 67 1.55 40.36 -8.06
C GLU A 67 1.16 39.01 -8.64
N VAL A 68 0.04 38.45 -8.18
CA VAL A 68 -0.45 37.14 -8.69
C VAL A 68 -0.99 37.28 -10.09
N LEU A 69 -1.87 38.27 -10.36
CA LEU A 69 -2.47 38.45 -11.69
C LEU A 69 -1.42 38.81 -12.76
N SER A 70 -0.25 39.32 -12.37
CA SER A 70 0.88 39.59 -13.28
C SER A 70 1.88 38.42 -13.37
N GLY A 71 1.59 37.26 -12.73
CA GLY A 71 2.47 36.08 -12.73
C GLY A 71 3.74 36.22 -11.88
N LYS A 72 3.90 37.34 -11.15
CA LYS A 72 5.09 37.58 -10.31
C LYS A 72 5.10 36.79 -9.01
N ARG A 73 3.96 36.26 -8.62
CA ARG A 73 3.79 35.47 -7.40
C ARG A 73 2.87 34.29 -7.64
N PRO A 74 3.23 33.08 -7.20
CA PRO A 74 2.35 31.91 -7.26
C PRO A 74 1.16 32.03 -6.29
N LEU A 75 0.07 31.34 -6.62
CA LEU A 75 -1.07 31.17 -5.71
C LEU A 75 -0.66 30.32 -4.50
N THR A 76 -1.07 30.76 -3.31
CA THR A 76 -0.90 29.96 -2.08
C THR A 76 -2.14 29.07 -1.85
N VAL A 77 -2.00 27.99 -1.08
CA VAL A 77 -3.12 27.12 -0.71
C VAL A 77 -4.29 27.89 -0.08
N ALA A 78 -3.99 28.91 0.74
CA ALA A 78 -5.00 29.76 1.35
C ALA A 78 -5.76 30.60 0.30
N MET A 79 -5.06 31.13 -0.71
CA MET A 79 -5.67 31.87 -1.81
C MET A 79 -6.52 30.94 -2.68
N ILE A 80 -6.04 29.74 -3.01
CA ILE A 80 -6.78 28.73 -3.78
C ILE A 80 -8.09 28.40 -3.07
N LYS A 81 -8.03 28.10 -1.76
CA LYS A 81 -9.23 27.82 -0.96
C LYS A 81 -10.23 29.00 -0.96
N ALA A 82 -9.73 30.23 -0.78
CA ALA A 82 -10.57 31.42 -0.77
C ALA A 82 -11.22 31.70 -2.14
N LEU A 83 -10.48 31.57 -3.23
CA LEU A 83 -10.96 31.74 -4.60
C LEU A 83 -11.96 30.64 -5.00
N SER A 84 -11.71 29.40 -4.61
CA SER A 84 -12.62 28.29 -4.86
C SER A 84 -13.97 28.49 -4.18
N VAL A 85 -13.98 28.86 -2.91
CA VAL A 85 -15.21 29.09 -2.14
C VAL A 85 -15.91 30.38 -2.58
N GLY A 86 -15.15 31.46 -2.80
CA GLY A 86 -15.74 32.79 -3.03
C GLY A 86 -16.09 33.06 -4.49
N LEU A 87 -15.33 32.56 -5.44
CA LEU A 87 -15.54 32.76 -6.86
C LEU A 87 -16.08 31.52 -7.58
N GLY A 88 -16.12 30.35 -6.91
CA GLY A 88 -16.58 29.10 -7.52
C GLY A 88 -15.64 28.58 -8.61
N ILE A 89 -14.32 28.83 -8.49
CA ILE A 89 -13.32 28.29 -9.40
C ILE A 89 -12.88 26.94 -8.87
N ALA A 90 -12.90 25.90 -9.70
CA ALA A 90 -12.47 24.57 -9.27
C ALA A 90 -11.02 24.60 -8.73
N PRO A 91 -10.72 23.95 -7.60
CA PRO A 91 -9.35 23.91 -7.07
C PRO A 91 -8.33 23.37 -8.06
N GLN A 92 -8.74 22.42 -8.90
CA GLN A 92 -7.92 21.82 -9.96
C GLN A 92 -7.46 22.85 -10.96
N THR A 93 -8.38 23.72 -11.44
CA THR A 93 -8.07 24.83 -12.35
C THR A 93 -7.07 25.80 -11.72
N LEU A 94 -7.26 26.15 -10.43
CA LEU A 94 -6.37 27.06 -9.71
C LEU A 94 -4.99 26.46 -9.42
N LEU A 95 -4.89 25.15 -9.42
CA LEU A 95 -3.63 24.39 -9.30
C LEU A 95 -2.97 24.15 -10.67
N GLY A 96 -3.64 24.53 -11.78
CA GLY A 96 -3.18 24.22 -13.12
C GLY A 96 -3.30 22.74 -13.48
N LEU A 97 -4.25 22.02 -12.84
CA LEU A 97 -4.41 20.58 -12.97
C LEU A 97 -5.52 20.18 -13.97
N GLU A 98 -6.15 21.14 -14.64
CA GLU A 98 -7.16 20.90 -15.68
C GLU A 98 -6.50 20.81 -17.04
N GLY A 99 -6.58 19.65 -17.61
CA GLY A 99 -6.07 19.28 -18.93
C GLY A 99 -5.38 17.93 -18.86
N ASP A 100 -6.15 16.88 -19.15
CA ASP A 100 -5.64 15.50 -19.09
C ASP A 100 -4.38 15.27 -19.96
N ALA A 101 -4.16 16.07 -21.01
CA ALA A 101 -3.04 15.91 -21.93
C ALA A 101 -1.70 16.44 -21.35
N GLU A 102 -1.69 17.56 -20.64
CA GLU A 102 -0.45 18.07 -20.01
C GLU A 102 -0.20 17.44 -18.65
N TYR A 103 -1.27 17.12 -17.92
CA TYR A 103 -1.16 16.35 -16.66
C TYR A 103 -0.72 14.91 -16.94
N THR A 104 -1.17 14.29 -18.03
CA THR A 104 -0.63 13.00 -18.52
C THR A 104 0.77 13.16 -19.09
N ALA A 105 1.12 14.24 -19.80
CA ALA A 105 2.47 14.47 -20.31
C ALA A 105 3.45 14.86 -19.19
N ALA A 106 3.07 15.71 -18.24
CA ALA A 106 3.88 16.00 -17.04
C ALA A 106 3.98 14.77 -16.14
N ARG A 107 2.91 13.99 -15.98
CA ARG A 107 2.98 12.67 -15.33
C ARG A 107 3.76 11.65 -16.15
N ALA A 108 3.68 11.68 -17.48
CA ALA A 108 4.49 10.82 -18.35
C ALA A 108 5.98 11.21 -18.29
N THR A 109 6.32 12.48 -18.10
CA THR A 109 7.71 12.92 -17.89
C THR A 109 8.17 12.77 -16.43
N GLU A 110 7.28 12.90 -15.43
CA GLU A 110 7.58 12.56 -14.03
C GLU A 110 7.51 11.04 -13.75
N ASN A 111 6.84 10.28 -14.60
CA ASN A 111 6.71 8.81 -14.50
C ASN A 111 7.91 8.05 -15.09
N VAL A 112 9.02 8.70 -15.38
CA VAL A 112 10.28 7.98 -15.62
C VAL A 112 10.78 7.47 -14.27
N VAL A 113 10.71 6.13 -14.07
CA VAL A 113 11.28 5.49 -12.89
C VAL A 113 12.74 5.95 -12.76
N ASN A 114 13.04 6.67 -11.69
CA ASN A 114 14.40 7.10 -11.44
C ASN A 114 15.18 5.95 -10.78
N TRP A 115 15.83 5.15 -11.60
CA TRP A 115 16.57 3.96 -11.17
C TRP A 115 17.68 4.27 -10.17
N SER A 116 18.22 5.50 -10.16
CA SER A 116 19.23 5.93 -9.18
C SER A 116 18.69 6.08 -7.75
N LYS A 117 17.37 6.18 -7.56
CA LYS A 117 16.74 6.29 -6.24
C LYS A 117 16.57 4.95 -5.53
N PHE A 118 16.73 3.84 -6.24
CA PHE A 118 16.73 2.53 -5.60
C PHE A 118 17.90 2.36 -4.63
N PRO A 119 17.78 1.53 -3.60
CA PRO A 119 18.84 1.31 -2.61
C PRO A 119 19.95 0.37 -3.17
N ILE A 120 20.57 0.78 -4.28
CA ILE A 120 21.50 -0.04 -5.08
C ILE A 120 22.60 -0.66 -4.21
N LYS A 121 23.20 0.12 -3.32
CA LYS A 121 24.29 -0.37 -2.45
C LYS A 121 23.82 -1.51 -1.54
N GLU A 122 22.62 -1.38 -0.97
CA GLU A 122 22.04 -2.42 -0.11
C GLU A 122 21.61 -3.64 -0.93
N MET A 123 21.05 -3.45 -2.14
CA MET A 123 20.71 -4.55 -3.05
C MET A 123 21.96 -5.36 -3.46
N ILE A 124 23.09 -4.70 -3.71
CA ILE A 124 24.37 -5.36 -3.98
C ILE A 124 24.86 -6.11 -2.74
N SER A 125 24.87 -5.47 -1.58
CA SER A 125 25.37 -6.09 -0.33
C SER A 125 24.56 -7.32 0.08
N ARG A 126 23.25 -7.36 -0.28
CA ARG A 126 22.37 -8.51 -0.06
C ARG A 126 22.42 -9.56 -1.19
N GLY A 127 23.20 -9.31 -2.23
CA GLY A 127 23.32 -10.22 -3.39
C GLY A 127 22.06 -10.27 -4.27
N TRP A 128 21.22 -9.24 -4.25
CA TRP A 128 20.03 -9.15 -5.11
C TRP A 128 20.40 -8.79 -6.55
N ILE A 129 21.46 -8.03 -6.72
CA ILE A 129 22.06 -7.67 -8.01
C ILE A 129 23.58 -7.88 -7.98
N ASP A 130 24.18 -8.18 -9.13
CA ASP A 130 25.57 -8.55 -9.22
C ASP A 130 26.51 -7.33 -9.02
N SER A 131 27.44 -7.47 -8.08
CA SER A 131 28.47 -6.46 -7.80
C SER A 131 29.51 -6.32 -8.91
N ILE A 132 29.78 -7.39 -9.67
CA ILE A 132 30.81 -7.41 -10.72
C ILE A 132 30.36 -6.59 -11.91
N VAL A 133 29.10 -6.68 -12.28
CA VAL A 133 28.51 -5.96 -13.41
C VAL A 133 28.17 -4.52 -13.06
N SER A 134 27.91 -4.25 -11.77
CA SER A 134 27.51 -2.91 -11.28
C SER A 134 28.69 -1.96 -11.02
N LYS A 135 29.80 -2.06 -11.74
CA LYS A 135 31.02 -1.23 -11.51
C LYS A 135 30.83 0.25 -11.82
N THR A 136 29.91 0.60 -12.70
CA THR A 136 29.54 1.99 -13.01
C THR A 136 28.13 2.29 -12.54
N LYS A 137 27.82 3.55 -12.26
CA LYS A 137 26.48 3.97 -11.85
C LYS A 137 25.43 3.59 -12.91
N SER A 138 25.73 3.79 -14.18
CA SER A 138 24.85 3.47 -15.30
C SER A 138 24.58 1.96 -15.41
N SER A 139 25.60 1.11 -15.21
CA SER A 139 25.40 -0.34 -15.24
C SER A 139 24.64 -0.85 -14.00
N ALA A 140 24.78 -0.20 -12.85
CA ALA A 140 24.03 -0.53 -11.64
C ALA A 140 22.53 -0.19 -11.78
N GLU A 141 22.21 0.95 -12.37
CA GLU A 141 20.83 1.33 -12.67
C GLU A 141 20.16 0.37 -13.67
N GLU A 142 20.90 -0.07 -14.70
CA GLU A 142 20.41 -1.06 -15.66
C GLU A 142 20.15 -2.43 -15.01
N GLN A 143 21.01 -2.84 -14.07
CA GLN A 143 20.78 -4.06 -13.29
C GLN A 143 19.53 -4.00 -12.42
N VAL A 144 19.28 -2.86 -11.77
CA VAL A 144 18.04 -2.63 -10.99
C VAL A 144 16.83 -2.70 -11.93
N LYS A 145 16.93 -2.08 -13.11
CA LYS A 145 15.87 -2.13 -14.10
C LYS A 145 15.55 -3.56 -14.52
N ILE A 146 16.57 -4.34 -14.89
CA ILE A 146 16.43 -5.76 -15.23
C ILE A 146 15.82 -6.53 -14.05
N PHE A 147 16.31 -6.32 -12.82
CA PHE A 147 15.81 -6.97 -11.61
C PHE A 147 14.30 -6.72 -11.40
N ILE A 148 13.85 -5.49 -11.61
CA ILE A 148 12.44 -5.11 -11.49
C ILE A 148 11.62 -5.63 -12.69
N GLU A 149 12.11 -5.52 -13.92
CA GLU A 149 11.40 -5.92 -15.13
C GLU A 149 11.20 -7.44 -15.25
N GLN A 150 12.14 -8.25 -14.77
CA GLN A 150 11.99 -9.70 -14.71
C GLN A 150 10.79 -10.16 -13.87
N LEU A 151 10.36 -9.33 -12.91
CA LEU A 151 9.28 -9.68 -12.00
C LEU A 151 7.90 -9.36 -12.56
N SER A 152 7.84 -8.44 -13.47
CA SER A 152 6.61 -7.72 -13.73
C SER A 152 6.05 -7.84 -15.14
N GLY A 153 6.70 -8.44 -16.07
CA GLY A 153 6.22 -8.37 -17.45
C GLY A 153 5.95 -6.92 -17.91
N LYS A 154 5.59 -6.72 -19.20
CA LYS A 154 5.46 -5.38 -19.80
C LYS A 154 4.40 -4.47 -19.15
N THR A 155 3.39 -5.03 -18.47
CA THR A 155 2.27 -4.30 -17.87
C THR A 155 2.63 -3.62 -16.54
N THR A 156 3.56 -4.16 -15.79
CA THR A 156 3.88 -3.72 -14.42
C THR A 156 4.79 -2.50 -14.37
N THR A 157 5.54 -2.21 -15.43
CA THR A 157 6.32 -0.96 -15.52
C THR A 157 5.42 0.28 -15.48
N THR A 158 4.23 0.21 -16.06
CA THR A 158 3.27 1.32 -16.06
C THR A 158 2.62 1.49 -14.69
N ALA A 159 2.33 0.40 -14.02
CA ALA A 159 1.75 0.39 -12.70
C ALA A 159 2.74 0.80 -11.60
N PHE A 160 3.97 0.33 -11.72
CA PHE A 160 5.09 0.78 -10.90
C PHE A 160 5.25 2.31 -10.96
N LYS A 161 5.05 2.90 -12.16
CA LYS A 161 5.05 4.34 -12.38
C LYS A 161 3.92 5.06 -11.65
N ARG A 162 2.69 4.51 -11.62
CA ARG A 162 1.53 5.11 -10.94
C ARG A 162 1.66 5.13 -9.43
N THR A 163 2.17 4.07 -8.82
CA THR A 163 2.27 3.96 -7.36
C THR A 163 3.40 4.81 -6.78
N LEU A 164 4.45 5.14 -7.55
CA LEU A 164 5.49 6.09 -7.15
C LEU A 164 4.95 7.52 -6.95
N SER A 165 3.77 7.84 -7.45
CA SER A 165 3.13 9.16 -7.29
C SER A 165 2.17 9.28 -6.10
N GLY A 166 2.01 8.24 -5.27
CA GLY A 166 1.13 8.27 -4.10
C GLY A 166 1.74 8.96 -2.87
N ASP A 167 0.95 9.78 -2.17
CA ASP A 167 1.38 10.69 -1.09
C ASP A 167 1.73 10.05 0.27
N ALA A 168 1.65 8.73 0.42
CA ALA A 168 1.71 8.08 1.73
C ALA A 168 3.12 7.91 2.32
N TYR A 169 4.17 7.90 1.49
CA TYR A 169 5.56 7.71 1.92
C TYR A 169 6.50 8.69 1.24
N SER A 170 7.66 8.96 1.88
CA SER A 170 8.71 9.70 1.18
C SER A 170 9.14 8.95 -0.09
N PRO A 171 9.52 9.63 -1.17
CA PRO A 171 9.95 8.96 -2.40
C PRO A 171 11.05 7.91 -2.19
N ALA A 172 11.99 8.18 -1.28
CA ALA A 172 13.06 7.23 -0.95
C ALA A 172 12.54 5.95 -0.28
N THR A 173 11.51 6.05 0.57
CA THR A 173 10.88 4.88 1.23
C THR A 173 10.11 4.05 0.23
N GLN A 174 9.46 4.68 -0.74
CA GLN A 174 8.74 3.99 -1.81
C GLN A 174 9.68 3.12 -2.65
N TYR A 175 10.82 3.66 -3.12
CA TYR A 175 11.80 2.88 -3.90
C TYR A 175 12.36 1.67 -3.13
N LYS A 176 12.56 1.80 -1.82
CA LYS A 176 12.95 0.67 -0.97
C LYS A 176 11.85 -0.37 -0.86
N LEU A 177 10.62 0.06 -0.65
CA LEU A 177 9.47 -0.85 -0.57
C LEU A 177 9.32 -1.65 -1.87
N TYR A 178 9.45 -1.01 -3.02
CA TYR A 178 9.39 -1.69 -4.32
C TYR A 178 10.51 -2.70 -4.53
N ALA A 179 11.75 -2.32 -4.19
CA ALA A 179 12.87 -3.26 -4.26
C ALA A 179 12.62 -4.49 -3.37
N TRP A 180 12.05 -4.28 -2.18
CA TRP A 180 11.70 -5.35 -1.26
C TRP A 180 10.58 -6.25 -1.81
N ILE A 181 9.49 -5.66 -2.30
CA ILE A 181 8.38 -6.41 -2.94
C ILE A 181 8.89 -7.22 -4.13
N ALA A 182 9.73 -6.62 -4.97
CA ALA A 182 10.34 -7.30 -6.09
C ALA A 182 11.14 -8.53 -5.64
N ARG A 183 11.94 -8.41 -4.59
CA ARG A 183 12.69 -9.54 -4.03
C ARG A 183 11.77 -10.61 -3.47
N VAL A 184 10.70 -10.23 -2.81
CA VAL A 184 9.69 -11.16 -2.27
C VAL A 184 9.07 -12.01 -3.39
N ILE A 185 8.63 -11.37 -4.48
CA ILE A 185 8.05 -12.09 -5.63
C ILE A 185 9.08 -13.04 -6.25
N GLN A 186 10.32 -12.59 -6.45
CA GLN A 186 11.39 -13.44 -6.96
C GLN A 186 11.58 -14.69 -6.07
N ARG A 187 11.68 -14.51 -4.75
CA ARG A 187 11.84 -15.64 -3.83
C ARG A 187 10.63 -16.56 -3.78
N SER A 188 9.44 -16.03 -3.96
CA SER A 188 8.23 -16.83 -4.07
C SER A 188 8.29 -17.75 -5.30
N ARG A 189 8.70 -17.22 -6.46
CA ARG A 189 8.85 -17.98 -7.70
C ARG A 189 9.97 -19.04 -7.63
N GLU A 190 11.03 -18.80 -6.86
CA GLU A 190 12.09 -19.76 -6.62
C GLU A 190 11.60 -21.01 -5.88
N LYS A 191 10.57 -20.88 -5.02
CA LYS A 191 10.00 -21.97 -4.20
C LYS A 191 9.21 -23.01 -4.99
N LYS A 192 8.78 -22.74 -6.23
CA LYS A 192 8.00 -23.64 -7.11
C LYS A 192 6.89 -24.41 -6.39
N THR A 193 5.98 -23.71 -5.73
CA THR A 193 4.84 -24.34 -5.07
C THR A 193 3.96 -25.02 -6.13
N MET A 194 3.78 -26.35 -6.03
CA MET A 194 2.93 -27.14 -6.94
C MET A 194 1.45 -27.09 -6.59
N ILE A 195 1.12 -26.46 -5.47
CA ILE A 195 -0.26 -26.43 -4.94
C ILE A 195 -0.92 -25.16 -5.42
N THR A 196 -1.97 -25.32 -6.23
CA THR A 196 -2.80 -24.20 -6.69
C THR A 196 -3.67 -23.71 -5.54
N TYR A 197 -3.65 -22.42 -5.27
CA TYR A 197 -4.52 -21.78 -4.31
C TYR A 197 -5.99 -21.90 -4.73
N GLN A 198 -6.84 -22.28 -3.80
CA GLN A 198 -8.30 -22.29 -3.96
C GLN A 198 -8.91 -21.28 -2.99
N ASN A 199 -9.77 -20.39 -3.47
CA ASN A 199 -10.21 -19.23 -2.69
C ASN A 199 -11.16 -19.58 -1.52
N ASP A 200 -11.71 -20.80 -1.45
CA ASP A 200 -12.88 -21.13 -0.63
C ASP A 200 -12.55 -21.68 0.77
N PHE A 201 -11.29 -21.99 1.07
CA PHE A 201 -10.95 -22.68 2.32
C PHE A 201 -10.68 -21.73 3.50
N ILE A 202 -10.32 -20.46 3.24
CA ILE A 202 -10.06 -19.53 4.33
C ILE A 202 -11.38 -19.10 4.97
N ASN A 203 -11.57 -19.52 6.21
CA ASN A 203 -12.71 -19.19 7.03
C ASN A 203 -12.25 -18.96 8.48
N LYS A 204 -13.18 -18.76 9.40
CA LYS A 204 -12.85 -18.49 10.81
C LYS A 204 -12.18 -19.68 11.51
N GLU A 205 -12.56 -20.88 11.14
CA GLU A 205 -12.01 -22.14 11.64
C GLU A 205 -10.55 -22.27 11.20
N PHE A 206 -10.27 -22.06 9.91
CA PHE A 206 -8.93 -22.04 9.36
C PHE A 206 -8.01 -21.02 10.07
N LEU A 207 -8.48 -19.80 10.23
CA LEU A 207 -7.72 -18.77 10.96
C LEU A 207 -7.47 -19.17 12.41
N ARG A 208 -8.43 -19.82 13.05
CA ARG A 208 -8.29 -20.29 14.44
C ARG A 208 -7.30 -21.44 14.55
N GLU A 209 -7.34 -22.38 13.63
CA GLU A 209 -6.38 -23.48 13.56
C GLU A 209 -4.96 -22.94 13.38
N LEU A 210 -4.77 -22.01 12.43
CA LEU A 210 -3.50 -21.33 12.24
C LEU A 210 -3.03 -20.62 13.52
N ALA A 211 -3.90 -19.89 14.22
CA ALA A 211 -3.55 -19.21 15.47
C ALA A 211 -3.10 -20.18 16.57
N GLN A 212 -3.72 -21.37 16.65
CA GLN A 212 -3.40 -22.39 17.64
C GLN A 212 -2.05 -23.06 17.41
N LEU A 213 -1.47 -22.99 16.20
CA LEU A 213 -0.10 -23.43 15.97
C LEU A 213 0.91 -22.66 16.82
N SER A 214 0.53 -21.47 17.31
CA SER A 214 1.34 -20.69 18.24
C SER A 214 1.61 -21.37 19.56
N TRP A 215 0.82 -22.38 19.93
CA TRP A 215 1.04 -23.17 21.15
C TRP A 215 2.30 -24.02 21.09
N SER A 216 2.77 -24.34 19.90
CA SER A 216 4.02 -25.10 19.69
C SER A 216 5.24 -24.20 19.76
N GLU A 217 6.34 -24.71 20.29
CA GLU A 217 7.65 -24.04 20.22
C GLU A 217 8.09 -23.80 18.77
N TYR A 218 7.75 -24.71 17.86
CA TYR A 218 8.02 -24.60 16.43
C TYR A 218 6.91 -23.86 15.65
N GLY A 219 6.02 -23.17 16.37
CA GLY A 219 4.85 -22.50 15.82
C GLY A 219 5.11 -21.68 14.58
N PRO A 220 6.14 -20.82 14.52
CA PRO A 220 6.44 -20.03 13.32
C PRO A 220 6.73 -20.88 12.06
N LEU A 221 7.44 -21.99 12.19
CA LEU A 221 7.70 -22.93 11.09
C LEU A 221 6.43 -23.66 10.66
N LEU A 222 5.68 -24.18 11.65
CA LEU A 222 4.42 -24.87 11.40
C LEU A 222 3.40 -23.99 10.70
N ALA A 223 3.37 -22.70 11.03
CA ALA A 223 2.48 -21.73 10.38
C ALA A 223 2.85 -21.52 8.90
N VAL A 224 4.15 -21.43 8.58
CA VAL A 224 4.62 -21.34 7.20
C VAL A 224 4.24 -22.60 6.43
N GLU A 225 4.54 -23.77 6.96
CA GLU A 225 4.18 -25.07 6.34
C GLU A 225 2.67 -25.23 6.15
N PHE A 226 1.88 -24.80 7.15
CA PHE A 226 0.43 -24.86 7.09
C PHE A 226 -0.11 -24.02 5.93
N LEU A 227 0.35 -22.79 5.76
CA LEU A 227 -0.07 -21.91 4.69
C LEU A 227 0.40 -22.43 3.31
N GLU A 228 1.64 -22.91 3.20
CA GLU A 228 2.18 -23.46 1.96
C GLU A 228 1.43 -24.74 1.51
N LYS A 229 0.99 -25.57 2.44
CA LYS A 229 0.11 -26.74 2.15
C LYS A 229 -1.26 -26.34 1.59
N HIS A 230 -1.67 -25.11 1.79
CA HIS A 230 -2.92 -24.56 1.25
C HIS A 230 -2.71 -23.64 0.04
N GLY A 231 -1.52 -23.67 -0.57
CA GLY A 231 -1.23 -22.88 -1.76
C GLY A 231 -0.98 -21.40 -1.49
N ILE A 232 -0.64 -21.00 -0.26
CA ILE A 232 -0.24 -19.63 0.06
C ILE A 232 1.28 -19.62 0.26
N ASN A 233 2.02 -18.96 -0.62
CA ASN A 233 3.47 -18.85 -0.49
C ASN A 233 3.82 -17.91 0.66
N VAL A 234 4.68 -18.36 1.58
CA VAL A 234 5.20 -17.50 2.64
C VAL A 234 6.68 -17.21 2.37
N VAL A 235 7.03 -15.93 2.31
CA VAL A 235 8.39 -15.46 2.09
C VAL A 235 8.87 -14.68 3.31
N ILE A 236 9.96 -15.13 3.89
CA ILE A 236 10.65 -14.39 4.95
C ILE A 236 11.77 -13.60 4.26
N GLU A 237 11.66 -12.28 4.24
CA GLU A 237 12.66 -11.39 3.62
C GLU A 237 12.89 -10.17 4.52
N PRO A 238 14.10 -9.98 5.08
CA PRO A 238 14.40 -8.85 5.95
C PRO A 238 14.11 -7.50 5.27
N ALA A 239 13.49 -6.59 6.02
CA ALA A 239 13.18 -5.25 5.54
C ALA A 239 14.45 -4.48 5.15
N LEU A 240 14.37 -3.62 4.14
CA LEU A 240 15.46 -2.73 3.79
C LEU A 240 15.65 -1.65 4.86
N THR A 241 16.88 -1.23 5.08
CA THR A 241 17.26 -0.24 6.10
C THR A 241 16.42 1.05 5.97
N GLY A 242 15.78 1.44 7.07
CA GLY A 242 14.93 2.64 7.12
C GLY A 242 13.51 2.45 6.53
N THR A 243 13.07 1.20 6.31
CA THR A 243 11.66 0.90 6.09
C THR A 243 11.02 0.35 7.35
N SER A 244 9.70 0.57 7.51
CA SER A 244 8.93 0.11 8.67
C SER A 244 7.95 -0.99 8.32
N VAL A 245 8.19 -1.72 7.23
CA VAL A 245 7.34 -2.82 6.78
C VAL A 245 7.51 -4.03 7.70
N ASP A 246 6.42 -4.55 8.25
CA ASP A 246 6.40 -5.76 9.06
C ASP A 246 5.96 -6.97 8.24
N GLY A 247 4.96 -6.79 7.35
CA GLY A 247 4.46 -7.77 6.41
C GLY A 247 3.84 -7.14 5.18
N ALA A 248 3.46 -7.97 4.22
CA ALA A 248 2.65 -7.62 3.07
C ALA A 248 1.96 -8.86 2.49
N ALA A 249 0.69 -8.73 2.12
CA ALA A 249 -0.03 -9.69 1.31
C ALA A 249 -0.01 -9.26 -0.15
N LEU A 250 0.40 -10.15 -1.03
CA LEU A 250 0.62 -9.92 -2.45
C LEU A 250 0.02 -11.07 -3.26
N LYS A 251 -0.08 -10.90 -4.58
CA LYS A 251 -0.29 -12.03 -5.50
C LYS A 251 0.71 -11.96 -6.65
N ASP A 252 1.11 -13.09 -7.16
CA ASP A 252 1.92 -13.17 -8.38
C ASP A 252 1.01 -13.03 -9.62
N ASN A 253 1.60 -12.90 -10.79
CA ASN A 253 0.91 -12.74 -12.07
C ASN A 253 0.01 -13.93 -12.44
N ASP A 254 0.28 -15.12 -11.88
CA ASP A 254 -0.53 -16.33 -12.03
C ASP A 254 -1.67 -16.43 -10.99
N GLY A 255 -1.86 -15.37 -10.17
CA GLY A 255 -2.88 -15.33 -9.12
C GLY A 255 -2.48 -16.01 -7.80
N GLN A 256 -1.24 -16.55 -7.70
CA GLN A 256 -0.75 -17.21 -6.49
C GLN A 256 -0.59 -16.19 -5.34
N PRO A 257 -1.24 -16.36 -4.19
CA PRO A 257 -1.06 -15.49 -3.04
C PRO A 257 0.33 -15.64 -2.42
N ILE A 258 0.89 -14.52 -2.00
CA ILE A 258 2.18 -14.44 -1.33
C ILE A 258 2.00 -13.65 -0.04
N ILE A 259 2.42 -14.20 1.08
CA ILE A 259 2.57 -13.49 2.34
C ILE A 259 4.04 -13.25 2.59
N ALA A 260 4.44 -12.00 2.65
CA ALA A 260 5.79 -11.59 2.97
C ALA A 260 5.88 -11.13 4.42
N LEU A 261 6.88 -11.59 5.16
CA LEU A 261 7.15 -11.17 6.52
C LEU A 261 8.59 -10.70 6.65
N SER A 262 8.80 -9.50 7.16
CA SER A 262 10.14 -8.94 7.32
C SER A 262 10.82 -9.40 8.59
N LEU A 263 10.05 -9.81 9.58
CA LEU A 263 10.48 -10.12 10.95
C LEU A 263 11.34 -9.01 11.57
N ARG A 264 11.09 -7.76 11.19
CA ARG A 264 11.79 -6.57 11.68
C ARG A 264 11.79 -6.53 13.21
N LEU A 265 10.66 -6.82 13.82
CA LEU A 265 10.53 -7.08 15.24
C LEU A 265 10.60 -8.59 15.46
N ASP A 266 11.74 -9.06 15.99
CA ASP A 266 11.95 -10.47 16.32
C ASP A 266 11.22 -10.85 17.62
N ARG A 267 9.90 -10.90 17.56
CA ARG A 267 9.00 -11.17 18.70
C ARG A 267 7.81 -12.01 18.27
N LEU A 268 7.45 -13.00 19.08
CA LEU A 268 6.31 -13.90 18.80
C LEU A 268 4.97 -13.16 18.74
N ASP A 269 4.73 -12.17 19.61
CA ASP A 269 3.48 -11.39 19.58
C ASP A 269 3.30 -10.63 18.26
N ASN A 270 4.37 -10.03 17.74
CA ASN A 270 4.36 -9.32 16.48
C ASN A 270 4.19 -10.28 15.29
N PHE A 271 4.93 -11.38 15.29
CA PHE A 271 4.86 -12.40 14.24
C PHE A 271 3.43 -12.90 14.04
N TRP A 272 2.78 -13.36 15.11
CA TRP A 272 1.45 -13.94 15.02
C TRP A 272 0.39 -12.92 14.61
N PHE A 273 0.50 -11.69 15.11
CA PHE A 273 -0.43 -10.64 14.72
C PHE A 273 -0.25 -10.28 13.25
N THR A 274 0.99 -10.05 12.80
CA THR A 274 1.28 -9.69 11.40
C THR A 274 0.89 -10.82 10.45
N LEU A 275 1.25 -12.08 10.76
CA LEU A 275 0.90 -13.22 9.92
C LEU A 275 -0.62 -13.32 9.69
N LEU A 276 -1.42 -13.28 10.78
CA LEU A 276 -2.88 -13.35 10.65
C LEU A 276 -3.48 -12.12 9.96
N HIS A 277 -2.90 -10.95 10.15
CA HIS A 277 -3.28 -9.74 9.45
C HIS A 277 -3.12 -9.92 7.94
N GLU A 278 -1.97 -10.41 7.48
CA GLU A 278 -1.71 -10.66 6.05
C GLU A 278 -2.58 -11.80 5.49
N VAL A 279 -2.87 -12.84 6.28
CA VAL A 279 -3.81 -13.90 5.85
C VAL A 279 -5.23 -13.35 5.67
N VAL A 280 -5.65 -12.39 6.48
CA VAL A 280 -6.95 -11.72 6.30
C VAL A 280 -6.97 -10.90 5.01
N HIS A 281 -5.87 -10.23 4.67
CA HIS A 281 -5.77 -9.55 3.37
C HIS A 281 -5.92 -10.54 2.22
N VAL A 282 -5.22 -11.68 2.25
CA VAL A 282 -5.40 -12.75 1.24
C VAL A 282 -6.87 -13.20 1.16
N TRP A 283 -7.54 -13.37 2.30
CA TRP A 283 -8.92 -13.86 2.37
C TRP A 283 -9.96 -12.86 1.86
N LYS A 284 -9.81 -11.58 2.21
CA LYS A 284 -10.89 -10.58 2.08
C LYS A 284 -10.61 -9.47 1.08
N HIS A 285 -9.35 -9.16 0.83
CA HIS A 285 -8.99 -7.91 0.21
C HIS A 285 -8.17 -8.09 -1.08
N ILE A 286 -7.57 -9.26 -1.30
CA ILE A 286 -6.89 -9.55 -2.55
C ILE A 286 -7.92 -10.08 -3.54
N ASP A 287 -8.23 -9.29 -4.56
CA ASP A 287 -9.00 -9.77 -5.70
C ASP A 287 -8.08 -10.55 -6.64
N LEU A 288 -8.31 -11.87 -6.70
CA LEU A 288 -7.51 -12.77 -7.54
C LEU A 288 -7.75 -12.56 -9.04
N ASN A 289 -8.83 -11.86 -9.42
CA ASN A 289 -9.14 -11.55 -10.81
C ASN A 289 -8.46 -10.26 -11.29
N ASN A 290 -8.05 -9.38 -10.37
CA ASN A 290 -7.36 -8.14 -10.69
C ASN A 290 -5.85 -8.34 -10.68
N THR A 291 -5.09 -7.48 -11.37
CA THR A 291 -3.63 -7.52 -11.31
C THR A 291 -3.13 -6.92 -10.00
N PHE A 292 -1.95 -7.30 -9.54
CA PHE A 292 -1.26 -6.69 -8.38
C PHE A 292 -1.29 -5.15 -8.38
N VAL A 293 -1.41 -4.57 -9.55
CA VAL A 293 -1.45 -3.13 -9.83
C VAL A 293 -2.73 -2.47 -9.38
N ASP A 294 -3.86 -3.15 -9.62
CA ASP A 294 -5.18 -2.61 -9.33
C ASP A 294 -5.38 -2.48 -7.80
N ASP A 295 -4.79 -3.39 -7.02
CA ASP A 295 -4.83 -3.37 -5.56
C ASP A 295 -4.08 -2.16 -4.95
N LEU A 296 -3.18 -1.52 -5.69
CA LEU A 296 -2.44 -0.33 -5.27
C LEU A 296 -3.21 1.00 -5.52
N GLU A 297 -4.27 0.98 -6.31
CA GLU A 297 -5.06 2.19 -6.69
C GLU A 297 -6.22 2.51 -5.73
N ILE A 298 -6.41 1.71 -4.67
CA ILE A 298 -7.48 1.91 -3.68
C ILE A 298 -7.35 3.29 -3.01
N SER A 299 -8.47 4.02 -2.92
CA SER A 299 -8.50 5.34 -2.26
C SER A 299 -8.07 5.26 -0.79
N ARG A 300 -7.53 6.38 -0.24
CA ARG A 300 -7.05 6.43 1.15
C ARG A 300 -8.11 6.01 2.16
N ASP A 301 -9.33 6.50 2.03
CA ASP A 301 -10.45 6.16 2.92
C ASP A 301 -10.82 4.66 2.83
N SER A 302 -10.69 4.06 1.66
CA SER A 302 -10.93 2.63 1.47
C SER A 302 -9.80 1.79 2.06
N LYS A 303 -8.53 2.22 1.92
CA LYS A 303 -7.38 1.56 2.57
C LYS A 303 -7.52 1.56 4.08
N ASP A 304 -7.90 2.68 4.69
CA ASP A 304 -8.08 2.77 6.14
C ASP A 304 -9.17 1.79 6.65
N LYS A 305 -10.24 1.58 5.89
CA LYS A 305 -11.30 0.60 6.23
C LYS A 305 -10.82 -0.84 6.10
N ILE A 306 -10.10 -1.16 5.03
CA ILE A 306 -9.50 -2.47 4.77
C ILE A 306 -8.53 -2.83 5.89
N GLU A 307 -7.64 -1.92 6.26
CA GLU A 307 -6.69 -2.09 7.35
C GLU A 307 -7.38 -2.26 8.71
N ALA A 308 -8.43 -1.48 8.98
CA ALA A 308 -9.22 -1.60 10.21
C ALA A 308 -9.94 -2.95 10.30
N GLU A 309 -10.44 -3.47 9.17
CA GLU A 309 -11.08 -4.79 9.09
C GLU A 309 -10.06 -5.91 9.33
N ALA A 310 -8.92 -5.89 8.64
CA ALA A 310 -7.85 -6.87 8.82
C ALA A 310 -7.35 -6.88 10.27
N ASN A 311 -7.08 -5.72 10.84
CA ASN A 311 -6.70 -5.56 12.25
C ASN A 311 -7.74 -6.12 13.22
N ARG A 312 -9.03 -5.92 12.95
CA ARG A 312 -10.12 -6.41 13.79
C ARG A 312 -10.21 -7.93 13.72
N ILE A 313 -10.23 -8.50 12.52
CA ILE A 313 -10.36 -9.96 12.33
C ILE A 313 -9.15 -10.67 12.92
N ALA A 314 -7.92 -10.25 12.64
CA ALA A 314 -6.70 -10.83 13.20
C ALA A 314 -6.72 -10.85 14.73
N ARG A 315 -7.09 -9.73 15.35
CA ARG A 315 -7.21 -9.58 16.81
C ARG A 315 -8.25 -10.51 17.41
N ASP A 316 -9.45 -10.57 16.78
CA ASP A 316 -10.57 -11.37 17.27
C ASP A 316 -10.32 -12.88 17.04
N THR A 317 -9.54 -13.24 16.03
CA THR A 317 -9.08 -14.62 15.80
C THR A 317 -8.12 -15.09 16.90
N LEU A 318 -7.11 -14.26 17.21
CA LEU A 318 -6.13 -14.58 18.26
C LEU A 318 -6.83 -14.69 19.63
N ILE A 319 -7.60 -13.68 20.00
CA ILE A 319 -8.31 -13.64 21.28
C ILE A 319 -9.72 -13.08 21.04
N PRO A 320 -10.77 -13.91 21.02
CA PRO A 320 -12.15 -13.48 20.79
C PRO A 320 -12.56 -12.37 21.75
N ARG A 321 -13.17 -11.32 21.24
CA ARG A 321 -13.51 -10.10 21.99
C ARG A 321 -14.27 -10.39 23.29
N VAL A 322 -15.24 -11.32 23.25
CA VAL A 322 -16.05 -11.67 24.42
C VAL A 322 -15.20 -12.34 25.51
N VAL A 323 -14.31 -13.26 25.11
CA VAL A 323 -13.38 -13.93 26.02
C VAL A 323 -12.41 -12.91 26.60
N TRP A 324 -11.82 -12.05 25.76
CA TRP A 324 -10.90 -11.01 26.18
C TRP A 324 -11.49 -10.12 27.29
N LYS A 325 -12.66 -9.52 27.04
CA LYS A 325 -13.28 -8.55 27.96
C LYS A 325 -13.71 -9.16 29.32
N ARG A 326 -13.86 -10.49 29.39
CA ARG A 326 -14.22 -11.21 30.61
C ARG A 326 -13.02 -11.84 31.31
N SER A 327 -11.85 -11.84 30.69
CA SER A 327 -10.65 -12.50 31.22
C SER A 327 -10.00 -11.69 32.33
N ASP A 328 -9.40 -12.41 33.29
CA ASP A 328 -8.54 -11.81 34.31
C ASP A 328 -7.35 -11.07 33.66
N ALA A 329 -6.85 -11.55 32.51
CA ALA A 329 -5.78 -10.90 31.78
C ALA A 329 -6.14 -9.49 31.27
N TYR A 330 -7.41 -9.23 31.03
CA TYR A 330 -7.90 -7.88 30.69
C TYR A 330 -8.18 -7.04 31.94
N LEU A 331 -8.84 -7.62 32.96
CA LEU A 331 -9.31 -6.89 34.13
C LEU A 331 -8.20 -6.60 35.14
N ASN A 332 -7.31 -7.57 35.37
CA ASN A 332 -6.17 -7.47 36.29
C ASN A 332 -4.97 -8.22 35.70
N PRO A 333 -4.20 -7.61 34.78
CA PRO A 333 -3.11 -8.26 34.09
C PRO A 333 -1.99 -8.72 35.03
N THR A 334 -1.75 -10.03 35.09
CA THR A 334 -0.65 -10.69 35.79
C THR A 334 -0.10 -11.82 34.93
N THR A 335 1.11 -12.29 35.21
CA THR A 335 1.68 -13.46 34.52
C THR A 335 0.75 -14.66 34.64
N ALA A 336 0.20 -14.91 35.83
CA ALA A 336 -0.72 -16.03 36.09
C ALA A 336 -2.03 -15.90 35.27
N SER A 337 -2.57 -14.68 35.11
CA SER A 337 -3.79 -14.46 34.30
C SER A 337 -3.50 -14.61 32.81
N ILE A 338 -2.30 -14.24 32.33
CA ILE A 338 -1.82 -14.47 30.96
C ILE A 338 -1.71 -15.98 30.70
N ASP A 339 -1.05 -16.72 31.56
CA ASP A 339 -0.87 -18.17 31.43
C ASP A 339 -2.22 -18.93 31.46
N LYS A 340 -3.15 -18.51 32.32
CA LYS A 340 -4.50 -19.09 32.38
C LYS A 340 -5.22 -18.93 31.06
N LEU A 341 -5.29 -17.71 30.53
CA LEU A 341 -5.96 -17.42 29.27
C LEU A 341 -5.26 -18.10 28.07
N SER A 342 -3.93 -18.17 28.09
CA SER A 342 -3.11 -18.86 27.10
C SER A 342 -3.49 -20.36 26.98
N ARG A 343 -3.60 -21.07 28.11
CA ARG A 343 -4.03 -22.45 28.13
C ARG A 343 -5.47 -22.66 27.70
N GLU A 344 -6.37 -21.76 28.10
CA GLU A 344 -7.78 -21.79 27.71
C GLU A 344 -7.93 -21.68 26.18
N LEU A 345 -7.20 -20.76 25.56
CA LEU A 345 -7.29 -20.49 24.14
C LEU A 345 -6.35 -21.37 23.30
N LYS A 346 -5.41 -22.08 23.90
CA LYS A 346 -4.33 -22.84 23.24
C LYS A 346 -3.53 -21.96 22.27
N ILE A 347 -3.07 -20.80 22.77
CA ILE A 347 -2.21 -19.88 22.03
C ILE A 347 -1.01 -19.48 22.89
N HIS A 348 0.09 -19.07 22.27
CA HIS A 348 1.30 -18.68 22.99
C HIS A 348 1.03 -17.46 23.90
N PRO A 349 1.54 -17.44 25.17
CA PRO A 349 1.34 -16.35 26.11
C PRO A 349 1.84 -14.99 25.59
N ALA A 350 2.83 -14.96 24.71
CA ALA A 350 3.32 -13.76 24.06
C ALA A 350 2.21 -12.96 23.34
N ILE A 351 1.23 -13.65 22.75
CA ILE A 351 0.11 -13.02 22.04
C ILE A 351 -0.76 -12.20 23.00
N ILE A 352 -1.01 -12.75 24.20
CA ILE A 352 -1.80 -12.09 25.24
C ILE A 352 -1.02 -10.92 25.83
N ALA A 353 0.26 -11.12 26.14
CA ALA A 353 1.16 -10.09 26.64
C ALA A 353 1.28 -8.92 25.63
N GLY A 354 1.44 -9.23 24.34
CA GLY A 354 1.50 -8.24 23.27
C GLY A 354 0.20 -7.42 23.16
N ARG A 355 -0.97 -8.07 23.31
CA ARG A 355 -2.26 -7.38 23.31
C ARG A 355 -2.41 -6.44 24.50
N ILE A 356 -2.04 -6.88 25.73
CA ILE A 356 -2.06 -6.01 26.92
C ILE A 356 -1.20 -4.77 26.70
N ARG A 357 0.03 -4.95 26.21
CA ARG A 357 0.99 -3.87 25.95
C ARG A 357 0.45 -2.87 24.93
N ARG A 358 -0.17 -3.36 23.86
CA ARG A 358 -0.75 -2.51 22.79
C ARG A 358 -1.97 -1.72 23.29
N GLU A 359 -2.88 -2.37 24.04
CA GLU A 359 -4.09 -1.71 24.55
C GLU A 359 -3.80 -0.74 25.69
N SER A 360 -2.81 -1.02 26.55
CA SER A 360 -2.41 -0.15 27.65
C SER A 360 -1.44 0.97 27.25
N GLY A 361 -0.75 0.86 26.11
CA GLY A 361 0.35 1.73 25.71
C GLY A 361 1.62 1.56 26.55
N LYS A 362 1.66 0.61 27.46
CA LYS A 362 2.79 0.36 28.38
C LYS A 362 3.69 -0.75 27.86
N TYR A 363 4.60 -0.42 26.95
CA TYR A 363 5.47 -1.39 26.29
C TYR A 363 6.58 -1.99 27.16
N ASN A 364 6.77 -1.51 28.38
CA ASN A 364 7.68 -2.09 29.36
C ASN A 364 7.04 -3.23 30.19
N GLN A 365 5.70 -3.36 30.18
CA GLN A 365 5.02 -4.46 30.88
C GLN A 365 5.18 -5.78 30.13
N PHE A 366 5.40 -6.90 30.85
CA PHE A 366 5.50 -8.25 30.29
C PHE A 366 6.47 -8.37 29.12
N SER A 367 7.57 -7.60 29.12
CA SER A 367 8.58 -7.61 28.08
C SER A 367 9.31 -8.94 27.93
N ASP A 368 9.39 -9.69 28.99
CA ASP A 368 9.92 -11.05 29.09
C ASP A 368 9.01 -12.12 28.48
N LEU A 369 7.72 -11.83 28.34
CA LEU A 369 6.72 -12.77 27.82
C LEU A 369 6.44 -12.65 26.31
N VAL A 370 6.97 -11.64 25.63
CA VAL A 370 6.67 -11.40 24.19
C VAL A 370 7.46 -12.26 23.22
N GLY A 371 8.35 -13.14 23.73
CA GLY A 371 9.16 -14.02 22.90
C GLY A 371 10.17 -13.28 22.04
N GLN A 372 10.94 -12.37 22.65
CA GLN A 372 12.01 -11.64 21.99
C GLN A 372 13.14 -12.59 21.58
N GLY A 373 13.52 -12.58 20.28
CA GLY A 373 14.54 -13.49 19.72
C GLY A 373 14.01 -14.87 19.33
N ASP A 374 12.72 -15.12 19.52
CA ASP A 374 12.14 -16.45 19.35
C ASP A 374 11.55 -16.73 17.95
N VAL A 375 11.60 -15.77 17.04
CA VAL A 375 11.08 -15.97 15.69
C VAL A 375 12.21 -16.25 14.70
N ARG A 376 13.20 -15.37 14.60
CA ARG A 376 14.29 -15.46 13.62
C ARG A 376 15.12 -16.73 13.76
N LYS A 377 15.23 -17.30 14.96
CA LYS A 377 15.93 -18.58 15.20
C LYS A 377 15.38 -19.73 14.35
N HIS A 378 14.11 -19.64 13.93
CA HIS A 378 13.48 -20.63 13.07
C HIS A 378 13.80 -20.41 11.57
N PHE A 379 14.38 -19.27 11.21
CA PHE A 379 14.70 -18.91 9.82
C PHE A 379 16.18 -18.51 9.68
N PRO A 380 17.13 -19.43 9.96
CA PRO A 380 18.56 -19.12 10.04
C PRO A 380 19.20 -18.71 8.72
N ASN A 381 18.59 -19.05 7.58
CA ASN A 381 19.15 -18.80 6.25
C ASN A 381 18.85 -17.40 5.72
N GLN A 382 18.43 -16.46 6.56
CA GLN A 382 18.15 -15.08 6.17
C GLN A 382 19.30 -14.15 6.61
N ASN A 383 19.59 -13.14 5.81
CA ASN A 383 20.55 -12.09 6.15
C ASN A 383 19.88 -11.05 7.05
N TRP A 384 19.90 -11.30 8.36
CA TRP A 384 19.28 -10.41 9.36
C TRP A 384 20.06 -9.12 9.57
#